data_d09c23f40c3b3775093aa8aa64030033
#
_entry.id   d09c23f40c3b3775093aa8aa64030033
#
_cell.length_a   1.000
_cell.length_b   1.000
_cell.length_c   1.000
_cell.angle_alpha   90.00
_cell.angle_beta   90.00
_cell.angle_gamma   90.00
#
_symmetry.space_group_name_H-M   'P 1'
#
loop_
_entity.id
_entity.type
_entity.pdbx_description
1 polymer ?
#
loop_
_entity_poly.entity_id
_entity_poly.type
_entity_poly.pdbx_seq_one_letter_code
_entity_poly.pdbx_strand_id
1 'polypeptide(L)'
;MKYRPLVLAVLDGWGYRPEKHGNAIAASRLPQYDALLERFPNTLLDASGEAVGLPKGIMGNSEVGHMNLGSGRVVPQGVVVIDDEIERGEFARNPVLLDTFAHLRRTGGSLHLLGLLSDGQVHSSITHLFALIDESVAAKVPFAIHAFLDGRDTPPRSAHRYIDALESRLAALSAEGAIATISGRFYAMDRDARWERTRAAYDLLADGTTARHFATAADALEYAYARDESDEFVIPSAIGKTRTVKDGDACIFFNFRPDRARQLTTMFANDERYHDLRFVTMTKYDESFPNPVLFGPRPQHQTFGEVLARAGLRQLRLAETEKYAHVTYFFNGGREEIFAGEERTLVPSDRTVATYDLAPRMKAREITDEALAALASGSFDAVVMNYANADMVGHTGKWEPTVEACEILDGCIAELAQAVLAAGGLLAITADHGNAEEKIDEAGNPLTAHTTNPVPLILVADDLEIGLRDGGKLGDVAPTLLTLMGLPVPTEMTGSILLEP
;
A
#
# COMPACT_ATOMS: atom_id res chain seq x y z
N MET A 1 27.27 13.31 -18.86
CA MET A 1 26.07 12.47 -18.90
C MET A 1 26.11 11.63 -20.16
N LYS A 2 25.92 10.29 -20.01
CA LYS A 2 26.02 9.40 -21.17
C LYS A 2 24.70 9.39 -21.97
N TYR A 3 23.56 9.33 -21.27
CA TYR A 3 22.24 9.28 -21.91
C TYR A 3 21.38 10.47 -21.47
N ARG A 4 20.86 11.21 -22.46
CA ARG A 4 19.96 12.35 -22.33
C ARG A 4 19.21 12.55 -23.64
N PRO A 5 17.86 12.55 -23.64
CA PRO A 5 16.97 12.34 -22.49
C PRO A 5 16.98 10.90 -21.98
N LEU A 6 16.66 10.72 -20.69
CA LEU A 6 16.29 9.42 -20.12
C LEU A 6 14.76 9.37 -19.99
N VAL A 7 14.14 8.31 -20.45
CA VAL A 7 12.71 8.07 -20.23
C VAL A 7 12.54 6.80 -19.41
N LEU A 8 11.84 6.88 -18.30
CA LEU A 8 11.36 5.72 -17.53
C LEU A 8 9.86 5.57 -17.81
N ALA A 9 9.50 4.55 -18.58
CA ALA A 9 8.11 4.19 -18.88
C ALA A 9 7.70 3.00 -18.00
N VAL A 10 6.75 3.23 -17.10
CA VAL A 10 6.17 2.19 -16.26
C VAL A 10 4.88 1.68 -16.93
N LEU A 11 4.87 0.40 -17.28
CA LEU A 11 3.69 -0.30 -17.77
C LEU A 11 2.96 -0.89 -16.57
N ASP A 12 2.05 -0.15 -15.99
CA ASP A 12 1.36 -0.52 -14.74
C ASP A 12 0.66 -1.87 -14.87
N GLY A 13 0.95 -2.79 -13.94
CA GLY A 13 0.35 -4.12 -13.95
C GLY A 13 0.87 -5.08 -15.02
N TRP A 14 2.05 -4.82 -15.62
CA TRP A 14 2.66 -5.65 -16.66
C TRP A 14 3.67 -6.65 -16.07
N GLY A 15 3.15 -7.78 -15.55
CA GLY A 15 3.99 -8.85 -15.01
C GLY A 15 4.52 -9.80 -16.09
N TYR A 16 5.40 -10.70 -15.66
CA TYR A 16 5.92 -11.78 -16.50
C TYR A 16 5.56 -13.15 -15.92
N ARG A 17 4.98 -14.00 -16.76
CA ARG A 17 4.71 -15.40 -16.47
C ARG A 17 4.91 -16.24 -17.74
N PRO A 18 5.66 -17.37 -17.67
CA PRO A 18 5.91 -18.21 -18.83
C PRO A 18 4.66 -18.97 -19.32
N GLU A 19 3.68 -19.24 -18.44
CA GLU A 19 2.43 -19.91 -18.78
C GLU A 19 1.55 -19.03 -19.66
N LYS A 20 1.01 -19.62 -20.72
CA LYS A 20 0.13 -18.93 -21.68
C LYS A 20 -1.34 -18.91 -21.26
N HIS A 21 -1.75 -19.94 -20.47
CA HIS A 21 -3.14 -20.02 -20.02
C HIS A 21 -3.48 -18.87 -19.07
N GLY A 22 -4.53 -18.14 -19.39
CA GLY A 22 -4.97 -16.98 -18.60
C GLY A 22 -4.02 -15.80 -18.60
N ASN A 23 -3.00 -15.79 -19.47
CA ASN A 23 -2.01 -14.72 -19.61
C ASN A 23 -2.39 -13.81 -20.78
N ALA A 24 -2.98 -12.63 -20.49
CA ALA A 24 -3.45 -11.70 -21.50
C ALA A 24 -2.28 -11.07 -22.29
N ILE A 25 -1.14 -10.84 -21.65
CA ILE A 25 0.07 -10.34 -22.31
C ILE A 25 0.56 -11.36 -23.35
N ALA A 26 0.69 -12.63 -22.95
CA ALA A 26 1.14 -13.70 -23.86
C ALA A 26 0.12 -14.03 -24.96
N ALA A 27 -1.15 -13.66 -24.81
CA ALA A 27 -2.20 -13.81 -25.82
C ALA A 27 -2.26 -12.62 -26.80
N SER A 28 -1.68 -11.48 -26.45
CA SER A 28 -1.68 -10.26 -27.24
C SER A 28 -0.67 -10.31 -28.37
N ARG A 29 -0.93 -9.56 -29.44
CA ARG A 29 0.03 -9.36 -30.55
C ARG A 29 0.94 -8.19 -30.20
N LEU A 30 2.17 -8.50 -29.81
CA LEU A 30 3.15 -7.53 -29.29
C LEU A 30 4.45 -7.51 -30.12
N PRO A 31 4.39 -7.33 -31.47
CA PRO A 31 5.57 -7.45 -32.32
C PRO A 31 6.68 -6.44 -31.99
N GLN A 32 6.31 -5.26 -31.46
CA GLN A 32 7.30 -4.24 -31.11
C GLN A 32 7.96 -4.53 -29.76
N TYR A 33 7.17 -4.92 -28.77
CA TYR A 33 7.68 -5.32 -27.46
C TYR A 33 8.61 -6.55 -27.57
N ASP A 34 8.21 -7.55 -28.35
CA ASP A 34 9.01 -8.74 -28.63
C ASP A 34 10.36 -8.37 -29.30
N ALA A 35 10.32 -7.48 -30.30
CA ALA A 35 11.53 -7.00 -30.97
C ALA A 35 12.46 -6.22 -30.02
N LEU A 36 11.92 -5.49 -29.04
CA LEU A 36 12.72 -4.81 -28.02
C LEU A 36 13.39 -5.81 -27.09
N LEU A 37 12.68 -6.86 -26.66
CA LEU A 37 13.22 -7.93 -25.82
C LEU A 37 14.35 -8.71 -26.54
N GLU A 38 14.20 -8.94 -27.86
CA GLU A 38 15.24 -9.63 -28.64
C GLU A 38 16.49 -8.77 -28.89
N ARG A 39 16.32 -7.46 -29.03
CA ARG A 39 17.39 -6.56 -29.44
C ARG A 39 18.18 -5.93 -28.28
N PHE A 40 17.52 -5.65 -27.18
CA PHE A 40 18.07 -4.82 -26.14
C PHE A 40 18.29 -5.57 -24.80
N PRO A 41 19.23 -5.15 -23.95
CA PRO A 41 19.43 -5.73 -22.64
C PRO A 41 18.14 -5.70 -21.82
N ASN A 42 17.78 -6.85 -21.26
CA ASN A 42 16.60 -6.98 -20.43
C ASN A 42 16.81 -8.01 -19.32
N THR A 43 16.04 -7.88 -18.25
CA THR A 43 16.02 -8.80 -17.12
C THR A 43 14.65 -8.75 -16.42
N LEU A 44 14.44 -9.63 -15.47
CA LEU A 44 13.24 -9.65 -14.62
C LEU A 44 13.57 -9.09 -13.23
N LEU A 45 12.63 -8.34 -12.67
CA LEU A 45 12.72 -7.75 -11.33
C LEU A 45 11.65 -8.33 -10.42
N ASP A 46 12.03 -8.64 -9.19
CA ASP A 46 11.06 -8.96 -8.15
C ASP A 46 10.25 -7.71 -7.76
N ALA A 47 8.92 -7.83 -7.83
CA ALA A 47 7.95 -6.75 -7.64
C ALA A 47 6.92 -7.04 -6.55
N SER A 48 7.19 -8.01 -5.66
CA SER A 48 6.25 -8.45 -4.61
C SER A 48 6.96 -8.85 -3.32
N GLY A 49 6.20 -9.03 -2.25
CA GLY A 49 6.72 -9.51 -0.97
C GLY A 49 7.89 -8.68 -0.43
N GLU A 50 8.83 -9.35 0.20
CA GLU A 50 9.98 -8.73 0.87
C GLU A 50 10.87 -7.90 -0.09
N ALA A 51 10.88 -8.23 -1.37
CA ALA A 51 11.66 -7.51 -2.38
C ALA A 51 11.18 -6.06 -2.58
N VAL A 52 9.97 -5.75 -2.18
CA VAL A 52 9.39 -4.39 -2.25
C VAL A 52 8.95 -3.84 -0.88
N GLY A 53 9.33 -4.51 0.22
CA GLY A 53 9.02 -4.06 1.58
C GLY A 53 7.63 -4.44 2.07
N LEU A 54 7.03 -5.47 1.48
CA LEU A 54 5.79 -6.11 1.92
C LEU A 54 6.07 -7.43 2.64
N PRO A 55 5.14 -7.98 3.43
CA PRO A 55 5.29 -9.32 3.98
C PRO A 55 5.45 -10.37 2.87
N LYS A 56 6.13 -11.47 3.21
CA LYS A 56 6.38 -12.59 2.27
C LYS A 56 5.08 -13.10 1.63
N GLY A 57 5.09 -13.23 0.30
CA GLY A 57 3.96 -13.77 -0.46
C GLY A 57 2.82 -12.77 -0.70
N ILE A 58 2.95 -11.54 -0.25
CA ILE A 58 1.98 -10.47 -0.55
C ILE A 58 2.30 -9.86 -1.92
N MET A 59 1.28 -9.77 -2.76
CA MET A 59 1.39 -9.16 -4.09
C MET A 59 1.76 -7.68 -4.02
N GLY A 60 2.55 -7.20 -4.99
CA GLY A 60 2.86 -5.79 -5.15
C GLY A 60 1.63 -4.93 -5.47
N ASN A 61 1.82 -3.63 -5.45
CA ASN A 61 0.81 -2.65 -5.86
C ASN A 61 1.49 -1.38 -6.35
N SER A 62 0.72 -0.50 -7.00
CA SER A 62 1.29 0.69 -7.66
C SER A 62 1.94 1.67 -6.68
N GLU A 63 1.40 1.83 -5.46
CA GLU A 63 1.98 2.71 -4.44
C GLU A 63 3.37 2.23 -4.04
N VAL A 64 3.47 0.96 -3.68
CA VAL A 64 4.72 0.32 -3.25
C VAL A 64 5.72 0.24 -4.40
N GLY A 65 5.29 -0.14 -5.60
CA GLY A 65 6.15 -0.26 -6.77
C GLY A 65 6.80 1.07 -7.13
N HIS A 66 6.00 2.14 -7.29
CA HIS A 66 6.54 3.46 -7.61
C HIS A 66 7.39 4.05 -6.49
N MET A 67 7.06 3.77 -5.21
CA MET A 67 7.87 4.17 -4.08
C MET A 67 9.29 3.55 -4.16
N ASN A 68 9.38 2.25 -4.46
CA ASN A 68 10.66 1.56 -4.59
C ASN A 68 11.43 2.04 -5.82
N LEU A 69 10.76 2.17 -6.98
CA LEU A 69 11.36 2.69 -8.22
C LEU A 69 11.99 4.08 -8.02
N GLY A 70 11.28 5.00 -7.36
CA GLY A 70 11.75 6.35 -7.14
C GLY A 70 12.78 6.48 -6.02
N SER A 71 12.68 5.65 -4.98
CA SER A 71 13.57 5.72 -3.81
C SER A 71 14.91 5.00 -4.01
N GLY A 72 15.03 4.13 -5.01
CA GLY A 72 16.24 3.37 -5.26
C GLY A 72 16.61 2.39 -4.14
N ARG A 73 15.61 1.90 -3.42
CA ARG A 73 15.75 0.98 -2.28
C ARG A 73 14.45 0.26 -2.00
N VAL A 74 14.53 -0.83 -1.24
CA VAL A 74 13.34 -1.44 -0.63
C VAL A 74 12.82 -0.50 0.45
N VAL A 75 11.55 -0.07 0.33
CA VAL A 75 10.88 0.78 1.32
C VAL A 75 9.90 -0.07 2.11
N PRO A 76 10.21 -0.45 3.36
CA PRO A 76 9.32 -1.24 4.19
C PRO A 76 7.96 -0.55 4.38
N GLN A 77 6.90 -1.29 4.16
CA GLN A 77 5.54 -0.80 4.37
C GLN A 77 5.18 -0.79 5.87
N GLY A 78 4.15 -0.04 6.22
CA GLY A 78 3.82 0.21 7.63
C GLY A 78 3.75 -1.06 8.49
N VAL A 79 3.15 -2.15 7.99
CA VAL A 79 3.09 -3.42 8.72
C VAL A 79 4.48 -4.00 8.99
N VAL A 80 5.37 -4.00 8.02
CA VAL A 80 6.75 -4.52 8.14
C VAL A 80 7.56 -3.66 9.10
N VAL A 81 7.38 -2.34 9.06
CA VAL A 81 8.05 -1.41 9.99
C VAL A 81 7.64 -1.69 11.44
N ILE A 82 6.35 -1.95 11.67
CA ILE A 82 5.84 -2.24 13.02
C ILE A 82 6.37 -3.59 13.50
N ASP A 83 6.33 -4.63 12.64
CA ASP A 83 6.86 -5.95 12.97
C ASP A 83 8.35 -5.89 13.31
N ASP A 84 9.17 -5.21 12.50
CA ASP A 84 10.59 -5.00 12.74
C ASP A 84 10.89 -4.30 14.08
N GLU A 85 10.12 -3.24 14.42
CA GLU A 85 10.31 -2.54 15.70
C GLU A 85 9.92 -3.42 16.90
N ILE A 86 8.90 -4.27 16.76
CA ILE A 86 8.52 -5.25 17.78
C ILE A 86 9.63 -6.29 17.94
N GLU A 87 10.13 -6.88 16.86
CA GLU A 87 11.18 -7.91 16.89
C GLU A 87 12.48 -7.40 17.50
N ARG A 88 12.85 -6.14 17.21
CA ARG A 88 14.06 -5.50 17.76
C ARG A 88 13.88 -4.97 19.19
N GLY A 89 12.67 -5.05 19.75
CA GLY A 89 12.35 -4.48 21.07
C GLY A 89 12.39 -2.94 21.09
N GLU A 90 12.35 -2.30 19.93
CA GLU A 90 12.31 -0.84 19.81
C GLU A 90 10.90 -0.29 20.06
N PHE A 91 9.88 -1.10 19.83
CA PHE A 91 8.48 -0.76 20.07
C PHE A 91 8.24 -0.29 21.53
N ALA A 92 8.88 -0.92 22.51
CA ALA A 92 8.85 -0.52 23.91
C ALA A 92 9.40 0.89 24.18
N ARG A 93 10.21 1.42 23.25
CA ARG A 93 10.82 2.75 23.35
C ARG A 93 10.10 3.80 22.52
N ASN A 94 9.00 3.43 21.86
CA ASN A 94 8.24 4.37 21.04
C ASN A 94 7.80 5.58 21.88
N PRO A 95 8.19 6.81 21.52
CA PRO A 95 7.97 7.97 22.36
C PRO A 95 6.49 8.28 22.58
N VAL A 96 5.63 8.02 21.59
CA VAL A 96 4.18 8.24 21.70
C VAL A 96 3.55 7.23 22.63
N LEU A 97 4.02 5.96 22.63
CA LEU A 97 3.57 4.93 23.56
C LEU A 97 3.97 5.27 24.99
N LEU A 98 5.23 5.64 25.21
CA LEU A 98 5.74 6.05 26.54
C LEU A 98 4.99 7.27 27.09
N ASP A 99 4.71 8.25 26.24
CA ASP A 99 3.97 9.45 26.60
C ASP A 99 2.48 9.14 26.89
N THR A 100 1.91 8.14 26.21
CA THR A 100 0.57 7.63 26.50
C THR A 100 0.51 6.97 27.87
N PHE A 101 1.50 6.18 28.23
CA PHE A 101 1.58 5.59 29.58
C PHE A 101 1.83 6.65 30.66
N ALA A 102 2.60 7.70 30.36
CA ALA A 102 2.80 8.82 31.26
C ALA A 102 1.50 9.61 31.50
N HIS A 103 0.71 9.83 30.45
CA HIS A 103 -0.63 10.42 30.53
C HIS A 103 -1.52 9.63 31.49
N LEU A 104 -1.63 8.31 31.30
CA LEU A 104 -2.47 7.43 32.14
C LEU A 104 -2.02 7.41 33.61
N ARG A 105 -0.70 7.44 33.87
CA ARG A 105 -0.20 7.56 35.27
C ARG A 105 -0.59 8.89 35.91
N ARG A 106 -0.63 9.97 35.13
CA ARG A 106 -1.03 11.31 35.58
C ARG A 106 -2.52 11.40 35.89
N THR A 107 -3.36 10.82 35.03
CA THR A 107 -4.82 10.91 35.12
C THR A 107 -5.45 9.83 36.00
N GLY A 108 -4.75 8.71 36.22
CA GLY A 108 -5.33 7.50 36.80
C GLY A 108 -6.30 6.76 35.86
N GLY A 109 -6.28 7.08 34.59
CA GLY A 109 -7.13 6.49 33.55
C GLY A 109 -6.71 5.09 33.15
N SER A 110 -7.49 4.50 32.23
CA SER A 110 -7.27 3.18 31.65
C SER A 110 -6.94 3.29 30.16
N LEU A 111 -6.19 2.31 29.65
CA LEU A 111 -5.92 2.18 28.21
C LEU A 111 -7.03 1.37 27.53
N HIS A 112 -7.56 1.87 26.44
CA HIS A 112 -8.49 1.18 25.56
C HIS A 112 -7.78 0.80 24.26
N LEU A 113 -7.62 -0.52 24.01
CA LEU A 113 -7.04 -1.06 22.78
C LEU A 113 -8.19 -1.44 21.85
N LEU A 114 -8.33 -0.71 20.73
CA LEU A 114 -9.40 -0.94 19.76
C LEU A 114 -8.81 -1.26 18.37
N GLY A 115 -9.43 -2.22 17.69
CA GLY A 115 -9.02 -2.59 16.33
C GLY A 115 -9.44 -3.98 15.91
N LEU A 116 -9.11 -4.32 14.68
CA LEU A 116 -9.47 -5.58 14.05
C LEU A 116 -8.62 -6.72 14.62
N LEU A 117 -9.28 -7.71 15.20
CA LEU A 117 -8.65 -8.88 15.83
C LEU A 117 -8.58 -10.02 14.82
N SER A 118 -7.50 -10.09 14.04
CA SER A 118 -7.24 -11.19 13.09
C SER A 118 -5.76 -11.26 12.68
N ASP A 119 -5.40 -12.31 11.96
CA ASP A 119 -4.11 -12.52 11.33
C ASP A 119 -4.12 -12.19 9.82
N GLY A 120 -5.19 -11.56 9.32
CA GLY A 120 -5.36 -11.25 7.90
C GLY A 120 -4.37 -10.21 7.35
N GLN A 121 -3.72 -9.42 8.20
CA GLN A 121 -2.65 -8.44 7.87
C GLN A 121 -3.04 -7.42 6.79
N VAL A 122 -4.34 -7.16 6.61
CA VAL A 122 -4.84 -6.15 5.67
C VAL A 122 -5.05 -4.80 6.36
N HIS A 123 -5.63 -4.80 7.55
CA HIS A 123 -5.95 -3.60 8.33
C HIS A 123 -5.21 -3.53 9.65
N SER A 124 -4.91 -4.68 10.25
CA SER A 124 -4.27 -4.84 11.55
C SER A 124 -3.52 -6.15 11.61
N SER A 125 -2.80 -6.38 12.72
CA SER A 125 -2.21 -7.66 13.05
C SER A 125 -2.45 -7.98 14.53
N ILE A 126 -2.83 -9.23 14.83
CA ILE A 126 -2.96 -9.70 16.21
C ILE A 126 -1.63 -9.63 16.95
N THR A 127 -0.49 -9.76 16.28
CA THR A 127 0.86 -9.63 16.86
C THR A 127 1.11 -8.21 17.39
N HIS A 128 0.62 -7.19 16.69
CA HIS A 128 0.71 -5.80 17.16
C HIS A 128 -0.12 -5.56 18.42
N LEU A 129 -1.33 -6.16 18.50
CA LEU A 129 -2.13 -6.12 19.72
C LEU A 129 -1.40 -6.80 20.88
N PHE A 130 -0.77 -7.95 20.63
CA PHE A 130 0.00 -8.67 21.67
C PHE A 130 1.17 -7.83 22.18
N ALA A 131 1.90 -7.15 21.29
CA ALA A 131 2.96 -6.23 21.70
C ALA A 131 2.43 -5.08 22.55
N LEU A 132 1.29 -4.47 22.19
CA LEU A 132 0.64 -3.43 23.00
C LEU A 132 0.21 -3.95 24.38
N ILE A 133 -0.28 -5.18 24.47
CA ILE A 133 -0.63 -5.82 25.75
C ILE A 133 0.62 -6.03 26.60
N ASP A 134 1.69 -6.58 26.02
CA ASP A 134 2.95 -6.83 26.72
C ASP A 134 3.51 -5.54 27.34
N GLU A 135 3.54 -4.46 26.54
CA GLU A 135 4.02 -3.15 27.02
C GLU A 135 3.10 -2.54 28.09
N SER A 136 1.78 -2.74 27.96
CA SER A 136 0.81 -2.28 28.96
C SER A 136 0.99 -2.98 30.29
N VAL A 137 1.22 -4.30 30.27
CA VAL A 137 1.52 -5.10 31.47
C VAL A 137 2.85 -4.67 32.09
N ALA A 138 3.91 -4.52 31.28
CA ALA A 138 5.22 -4.05 31.72
C ALA A 138 5.15 -2.66 32.36
N ALA A 139 4.34 -1.76 31.79
CA ALA A 139 4.11 -0.42 32.29
C ALA A 139 3.16 -0.37 33.51
N LYS A 140 2.51 -1.49 33.89
CA LYS A 140 1.49 -1.62 34.95
C LYS A 140 0.30 -0.67 34.71
N VAL A 141 -0.14 -0.55 33.48
CA VAL A 141 -1.29 0.27 33.09
C VAL A 141 -2.52 -0.63 32.96
N PRO A 142 -3.66 -0.30 33.62
CA PRO A 142 -4.90 -1.04 33.42
C PRO A 142 -5.40 -0.84 32.00
N PHE A 143 -5.90 -1.91 31.37
CA PHE A 143 -6.37 -1.81 30.00
C PHE A 143 -7.64 -2.61 29.73
N ALA A 144 -8.36 -2.24 28.67
CA ALA A 144 -9.51 -2.93 28.13
C ALA A 144 -9.33 -3.13 26.61
N ILE A 145 -9.80 -4.25 26.09
CA ILE A 145 -9.71 -4.58 24.68
C ILE A 145 -11.10 -4.53 24.04
N HIS A 146 -11.20 -3.78 22.95
CA HIS A 146 -12.40 -3.65 22.14
C HIS A 146 -12.10 -4.31 20.78
N ALA A 147 -12.43 -5.61 20.69
CA ALA A 147 -12.07 -6.42 19.53
C ALA A 147 -13.09 -6.25 18.40
N PHE A 148 -12.61 -5.83 17.24
CA PHE A 148 -13.41 -5.86 16.02
C PHE A 148 -13.16 -7.19 15.30
N LEU A 149 -14.23 -7.85 14.85
CA LEU A 149 -14.15 -9.17 14.25
C LEU A 149 -14.13 -9.07 12.73
N ASP A 150 -13.33 -9.91 12.08
CA ASP A 150 -13.00 -9.81 10.67
C ASP A 150 -14.04 -10.52 9.77
N GLY A 151 -13.85 -11.79 9.45
CA GLY A 151 -14.74 -12.58 8.62
C GLY A 151 -14.79 -12.18 7.14
N ARG A 152 -13.88 -11.27 6.70
CA ARG A 152 -13.76 -10.78 5.33
C ARG A 152 -12.36 -11.00 4.75
N ASP A 153 -11.33 -10.61 5.50
CA ASP A 153 -9.92 -10.87 5.15
C ASP A 153 -9.47 -12.22 5.75
N THR A 154 -10.33 -12.82 6.56
CA THR A 154 -10.23 -14.16 7.14
C THR A 154 -11.53 -14.92 6.93
N PRO A 155 -11.58 -16.27 7.12
CA PRO A 155 -12.81 -17.04 6.93
C PRO A 155 -13.98 -16.49 7.77
N PRO A 156 -15.22 -16.53 7.23
CA PRO A 156 -16.38 -15.82 7.82
C PRO A 156 -16.76 -16.20 9.26
N ARG A 157 -16.29 -17.34 9.77
CA ARG A 157 -16.54 -17.83 11.14
C ARG A 157 -15.27 -18.37 11.76
N SER A 158 -14.25 -17.52 11.88
CA SER A 158 -12.92 -17.86 12.41
C SER A 158 -12.54 -17.10 13.68
N ALA A 159 -13.39 -16.16 14.14
CA ALA A 159 -13.08 -15.25 15.24
C ALA A 159 -12.76 -15.97 16.56
N HIS A 160 -13.34 -17.17 16.80
CA HIS A 160 -13.03 -17.98 17.99
C HIS A 160 -11.52 -18.25 18.14
N ARG A 161 -10.79 -18.51 17.02
CA ARG A 161 -9.34 -18.75 17.05
C ARG A 161 -8.57 -17.56 17.64
N TYR A 162 -8.98 -16.37 17.26
CA TYR A 162 -8.31 -15.13 17.66
C TYR A 162 -8.68 -14.73 19.09
N ILE A 163 -9.93 -14.97 19.49
CA ILE A 163 -10.39 -14.76 20.87
C ILE A 163 -9.67 -15.72 21.81
N ASP A 164 -9.59 -17.02 21.49
CA ASP A 164 -8.89 -18.02 22.27
C ASP A 164 -7.39 -17.69 22.43
N ALA A 165 -6.76 -17.24 21.32
CA ALA A 165 -5.36 -16.81 21.35
C ALA A 165 -5.15 -15.59 22.26
N LEU A 166 -6.06 -14.60 22.20
CA LEU A 166 -6.02 -13.40 23.01
C LEU A 166 -6.25 -13.73 24.50
N GLU A 167 -7.26 -14.52 24.84
CA GLU A 167 -7.53 -14.96 26.21
C GLU A 167 -6.36 -15.78 26.78
N SER A 168 -5.77 -16.66 25.97
CA SER A 168 -4.56 -17.41 26.35
C SER A 168 -3.38 -16.48 26.64
N ARG A 169 -3.19 -15.43 25.82
CA ARG A 169 -2.13 -14.42 26.06
C ARG A 169 -2.35 -13.68 27.36
N LEU A 170 -3.59 -13.21 27.61
CA LEU A 170 -3.94 -12.50 28.85
C LEU A 170 -3.72 -13.37 30.08
N ALA A 171 -4.11 -14.65 30.04
CA ALA A 171 -3.91 -15.60 31.12
C ALA A 171 -2.42 -15.86 31.40
N ALA A 172 -1.60 -16.04 30.35
CA ALA A 172 -0.16 -16.26 30.46
C ALA A 172 0.57 -15.10 31.14
N LEU A 173 0.11 -13.87 30.91
CA LEU A 173 0.66 -12.65 31.51
C LEU A 173 0.09 -12.35 32.90
N SER A 174 -0.89 -13.11 33.36
CA SER A 174 -1.68 -12.78 34.59
C SER A 174 -2.20 -11.33 34.52
N ALA A 175 -2.59 -10.89 33.31
CA ALA A 175 -2.96 -9.51 33.06
C ALA A 175 -4.32 -9.16 33.69
N GLU A 176 -4.42 -7.97 34.26
CA GLU A 176 -5.71 -7.43 34.76
C GLU A 176 -6.60 -6.89 33.61
N GLY A 177 -6.14 -7.01 32.33
CA GLY A 177 -6.88 -6.66 31.13
C GLY A 177 -7.94 -7.70 30.76
N ALA A 178 -8.96 -7.27 30.05
CA ALA A 178 -10.02 -8.15 29.57
C ALA A 178 -10.57 -7.65 28.23
N ILE A 179 -11.17 -8.56 27.47
CA ILE A 179 -12.04 -8.20 26.34
C ILE A 179 -13.27 -7.53 26.92
N ALA A 180 -13.48 -6.26 26.61
CA ALA A 180 -14.61 -5.46 27.12
C ALA A 180 -15.78 -5.44 26.14
N THR A 181 -15.49 -5.49 24.82
CA THR A 181 -16.50 -5.51 23.77
C THR A 181 -16.04 -6.33 22.59
N ILE A 182 -16.98 -6.90 21.85
CA ILE A 182 -16.78 -7.41 20.49
C ILE A 182 -17.78 -6.74 19.54
N SER A 183 -17.36 -6.52 18.30
CA SER A 183 -18.17 -5.92 17.24
C SER A 183 -17.68 -6.37 15.88
N GLY A 184 -18.57 -6.80 14.99
CA GLY A 184 -18.19 -7.05 13.62
C GLY A 184 -17.66 -5.78 12.93
N ARG A 185 -16.70 -5.94 12.01
CA ARG A 185 -16.10 -4.83 11.25
C ARG A 185 -17.12 -4.05 10.41
N PHE A 186 -18.25 -4.65 10.08
CA PHE A 186 -19.39 -4.00 9.42
C PHE A 186 -19.88 -2.76 10.17
N TYR A 187 -19.79 -2.76 11.51
CA TYR A 187 -20.18 -1.64 12.37
C TYR A 187 -18.98 -0.74 12.70
N ALA A 188 -17.91 -1.32 13.23
CA ALA A 188 -16.78 -0.57 13.78
C ALA A 188 -15.82 -0.03 12.72
N MET A 189 -15.90 -0.54 11.48
CA MET A 189 -14.94 -0.23 10.40
C MET A 189 -15.65 0.10 9.09
N ASP A 190 -16.81 0.79 9.16
CA ASP A 190 -17.47 1.34 7.96
C ASP A 190 -16.61 2.43 7.33
N ARG A 191 -16.60 2.51 5.98
CA ARG A 191 -15.90 3.54 5.20
C ARG A 191 -16.78 4.24 4.17
N ASP A 192 -18.07 3.84 4.11
CA ASP A 192 -19.00 4.28 3.09
C ASP A 192 -19.96 5.37 3.62
N ALA A 193 -19.54 6.08 4.70
CA ALA A 193 -20.30 7.12 5.39
C ALA A 193 -21.67 6.66 5.91
N ARG A 194 -21.79 5.38 6.26
CA ARG A 194 -22.99 4.83 6.91
C ARG A 194 -22.87 5.01 8.42
N TRP A 195 -23.05 6.24 8.84
CA TRP A 195 -22.79 6.70 10.20
C TRP A 195 -23.61 5.97 11.26
N GLU A 196 -24.77 5.43 10.92
CA GLU A 196 -25.58 4.62 11.82
C GLU A 196 -24.87 3.34 12.27
N ARG A 197 -24.04 2.75 11.41
CA ARG A 197 -23.24 1.57 11.76
C ARG A 197 -22.13 1.94 12.72
N THR A 198 -21.34 2.95 12.36
CA THR A 198 -20.25 3.46 13.20
C THR A 198 -20.80 3.94 14.55
N ARG A 199 -21.98 4.57 14.56
CA ARG A 199 -22.66 5.02 15.77
C ARG A 199 -22.92 3.87 16.74
N ALA A 200 -23.42 2.73 16.27
CA ALA A 200 -23.69 1.57 17.11
C ALA A 200 -22.44 1.04 17.81
N ALA A 201 -21.30 0.99 17.11
CA ALA A 201 -20.01 0.63 17.71
C ALA A 201 -19.51 1.71 18.69
N TYR A 202 -19.61 2.97 18.30
CA TYR A 202 -19.21 4.11 19.13
C TYR A 202 -19.99 4.19 20.44
N ASP A 203 -21.33 4.08 20.41
CA ASP A 203 -22.18 4.16 21.58
C ASP A 203 -21.89 3.02 22.59
N LEU A 204 -21.49 1.85 22.08
CA LEU A 204 -21.00 0.79 22.95
C LEU A 204 -19.66 1.16 23.62
N LEU A 205 -18.72 1.73 22.87
CA LEU A 205 -17.39 2.12 23.38
C LEU A 205 -17.47 3.29 24.36
N ALA A 206 -18.28 4.31 24.05
CA ALA A 206 -18.37 5.54 24.81
C ALA A 206 -19.32 5.45 26.00
N ASP A 207 -20.47 4.81 25.82
CA ASP A 207 -21.57 4.81 26.80
C ASP A 207 -21.93 3.41 27.33
N GLY A 208 -21.37 2.33 26.74
CA GLY A 208 -21.77 0.96 27.03
C GLY A 208 -23.15 0.59 26.47
N THR A 209 -23.67 1.39 25.57
CA THR A 209 -25.02 1.22 25.05
C THR A 209 -25.07 0.09 24.04
N THR A 210 -25.73 -0.98 24.40
CA THR A 210 -26.04 -2.13 23.54
C THR A 210 -27.19 -2.93 24.14
N ALA A 211 -27.93 -3.64 23.29
CA ALA A 211 -28.90 -4.63 23.73
C ALA A 211 -28.29 -6.01 24.04
N ARG A 212 -26.98 -6.18 23.79
CA ARG A 212 -26.27 -7.47 23.90
C ARG A 212 -25.19 -7.43 24.97
N HIS A 213 -25.41 -8.20 26.05
CA HIS A 213 -24.47 -8.34 27.16
C HIS A 213 -24.22 -9.83 27.40
N PHE A 214 -22.95 -10.23 27.44
CA PHE A 214 -22.54 -11.61 27.64
C PHE A 214 -21.47 -11.71 28.74
N ALA A 215 -21.37 -12.88 29.35
CA ALA A 215 -20.35 -13.12 30.37
C ALA A 215 -18.96 -13.23 29.72
N THR A 216 -18.87 -13.91 28.57
CA THR A 216 -17.63 -14.14 27.82
C THR A 216 -17.77 -13.77 26.37
N ALA A 217 -16.65 -13.57 25.68
CA ALA A 217 -16.62 -13.35 24.24
C ALA A 217 -17.07 -14.59 23.46
N ALA A 218 -16.78 -15.80 23.98
CA ALA A 218 -17.23 -17.06 23.42
C ALA A 218 -18.77 -17.15 23.42
N ASP A 219 -19.44 -16.83 24.54
CA ASP A 219 -20.91 -16.82 24.62
C ASP A 219 -21.52 -15.87 23.58
N ALA A 220 -20.90 -14.72 23.39
CA ALA A 220 -21.35 -13.73 22.40
C ALA A 220 -21.22 -14.24 20.97
N LEU A 221 -20.10 -14.95 20.63
CA LEU A 221 -19.93 -15.56 19.32
C LEU A 221 -20.90 -16.70 19.08
N GLU A 222 -21.10 -17.61 20.05
CA GLU A 222 -22.07 -18.69 19.94
C GLU A 222 -23.47 -18.13 19.68
N TYR A 223 -23.84 -17.08 20.41
CA TYR A 223 -25.12 -16.41 20.24
C TYR A 223 -25.27 -15.80 18.84
N ALA A 224 -24.22 -15.19 18.28
CA ALA A 224 -24.22 -14.62 16.95
C ALA A 224 -24.32 -15.70 15.88
N TYR A 225 -23.50 -16.75 15.96
CA TYR A 225 -23.48 -17.83 14.98
C TYR A 225 -24.79 -18.64 14.96
N ALA A 226 -25.45 -18.79 16.09
CA ALA A 226 -26.79 -19.40 16.17
C ALA A 226 -27.88 -18.57 15.44
N ARG A 227 -27.59 -17.31 15.10
CA ARG A 227 -28.45 -16.39 14.35
C ARG A 227 -28.00 -16.14 12.93
N ASP A 228 -27.06 -16.96 12.46
CA ASP A 228 -26.43 -16.85 11.14
C ASP A 228 -25.68 -15.54 10.91
N GLU A 229 -25.24 -14.88 12.00
CA GLU A 229 -24.32 -13.74 11.91
C GLU A 229 -22.90 -14.29 11.75
N SER A 230 -22.19 -13.93 10.68
CA SER A 230 -20.75 -14.21 10.57
C SER A 230 -19.95 -13.15 11.34
N ASP A 231 -18.65 -13.35 11.49
CA ASP A 231 -17.74 -12.45 12.24
C ASP A 231 -17.91 -10.99 11.81
N GLU A 232 -17.96 -10.74 10.49
CA GLU A 232 -18.12 -9.40 9.92
C GLU A 232 -19.37 -8.67 10.43
N PHE A 233 -20.46 -9.41 10.70
CA PHE A 233 -21.78 -8.85 11.01
C PHE A 233 -22.19 -8.99 12.48
N VAL A 234 -21.30 -9.45 13.36
CA VAL A 234 -21.59 -9.54 14.79
C VAL A 234 -21.99 -8.16 15.33
N ILE A 235 -23.20 -8.07 15.87
CA ILE A 235 -23.72 -6.81 16.43
C ILE A 235 -22.87 -6.41 17.65
N PRO A 236 -22.57 -5.10 17.82
CA PRO A 236 -21.80 -4.60 18.97
C PRO A 236 -22.31 -5.14 20.29
N SER A 237 -21.46 -5.83 21.04
CA SER A 237 -21.81 -6.59 22.25
C SER A 237 -20.84 -6.28 23.39
N ALA A 238 -21.37 -6.04 24.60
CA ALA A 238 -20.58 -5.86 25.80
C ALA A 238 -20.23 -7.22 26.43
N ILE A 239 -18.98 -7.35 26.93
CA ILE A 239 -18.46 -8.57 27.53
C ILE A 239 -18.10 -8.31 29.00
N GLY A 240 -18.60 -9.17 29.89
CA GLY A 240 -18.33 -9.08 31.30
C GLY A 240 -18.76 -7.75 31.92
N LYS A 241 -17.87 -7.16 32.72
CA LYS A 241 -18.12 -5.83 33.31
C LYS A 241 -17.87 -4.76 32.24
N THR A 242 -18.90 -3.95 31.96
CA THR A 242 -18.81 -2.83 31.02
C THR A 242 -17.63 -1.91 31.35
N ARG A 243 -16.77 -1.68 30.37
CA ARG A 243 -15.63 -0.75 30.46
C ARG A 243 -15.74 0.20 29.28
N THR A 244 -16.18 1.42 29.55
CA THR A 244 -16.35 2.49 28.57
C THR A 244 -15.19 3.44 28.62
N VAL A 245 -14.94 4.13 27.51
CA VAL A 245 -13.96 5.21 27.39
C VAL A 245 -14.45 6.41 28.23
N LYS A 246 -13.56 6.96 29.04
CA LYS A 246 -13.84 8.13 29.90
C LYS A 246 -12.82 9.24 29.63
N ASP A 247 -13.19 10.44 30.04
CA ASP A 247 -12.22 11.53 30.05
C ASP A 247 -11.03 11.21 30.99
N GLY A 248 -9.82 11.50 30.54
CA GLY A 248 -8.58 11.11 31.22
C GLY A 248 -8.05 9.71 30.84
N ASP A 249 -8.80 8.90 30.12
CA ASP A 249 -8.32 7.63 29.55
C ASP A 249 -7.42 7.86 28.32
N ALA A 250 -6.86 6.76 27.82
CA ALA A 250 -6.21 6.74 26.51
C ALA A 250 -6.80 5.64 25.63
N CYS A 251 -6.92 5.91 24.34
CA CYS A 251 -7.26 4.93 23.33
C CYS A 251 -6.06 4.72 22.40
N ILE A 252 -5.76 3.47 22.03
CA ILE A 252 -4.87 3.15 20.91
C ILE A 252 -5.69 2.36 19.89
N PHE A 253 -5.91 2.96 18.73
CA PHE A 253 -6.53 2.28 17.58
C PHE A 253 -5.41 1.61 16.78
N PHE A 254 -5.27 0.28 16.94
CA PHE A 254 -4.10 -0.45 16.45
C PHE A 254 -4.20 -0.90 14.98
N ASN A 255 -5.21 -0.47 14.24
CA ASN A 255 -5.24 -0.66 12.78
C ASN A 255 -4.13 0.19 12.14
N PHE A 256 -3.32 -0.43 11.27
CA PHE A 256 -2.27 0.30 10.52
C PHE A 256 -2.78 0.83 9.17
N ARG A 257 -3.90 0.33 8.64
CA ARG A 257 -4.54 0.83 7.41
C ARG A 257 -5.65 1.82 7.75
N PRO A 258 -5.60 3.06 7.20
CA PRO A 258 -6.44 4.17 7.65
C PRO A 258 -7.87 4.16 7.14
N ASP A 259 -8.15 3.62 5.94
CA ASP A 259 -9.40 3.84 5.19
C ASP A 259 -10.68 3.50 5.99
N ARG A 260 -10.65 2.44 6.81
CA ARG A 260 -11.77 1.99 7.64
C ARG A 260 -11.71 2.43 9.11
N ALA A 261 -10.66 3.14 9.50
CA ALA A 261 -10.51 3.64 10.87
C ALA A 261 -10.97 5.09 11.03
N ARG A 262 -11.11 5.84 9.93
CA ARG A 262 -11.42 7.28 9.92
C ARG A 262 -12.74 7.62 10.59
N GLN A 263 -13.83 6.91 10.27
CA GLN A 263 -15.16 7.27 10.77
C GLN A 263 -15.24 7.16 12.30
N LEU A 264 -14.77 6.05 12.87
CA LEU A 264 -14.77 5.88 14.32
C LEU A 264 -13.85 6.90 15.01
N THR A 265 -12.68 7.17 14.44
CA THR A 265 -11.76 8.23 14.92
C THR A 265 -12.44 9.60 14.88
N THR A 266 -13.15 9.93 13.81
CA THR A 266 -13.92 11.18 13.69
C THR A 266 -14.94 11.34 14.81
N MET A 267 -15.62 10.26 15.20
CA MET A 267 -16.61 10.30 16.26
C MET A 267 -15.97 10.65 17.62
N PHE A 268 -14.82 10.05 17.95
CA PHE A 268 -14.11 10.40 19.17
C PHE A 268 -13.50 11.81 19.12
N ALA A 269 -12.96 12.22 17.97
CA ALA A 269 -12.35 13.54 17.78
C ALA A 269 -13.36 14.71 17.90
N ASN A 270 -14.62 14.46 17.55
CA ASN A 270 -15.69 15.47 17.58
C ASN A 270 -16.57 15.40 18.83
N ASP A 271 -16.28 14.51 19.77
CA ASP A 271 -17.07 14.40 20.99
C ASP A 271 -16.55 15.34 22.08
N GLU A 272 -17.30 16.40 22.30
CA GLU A 272 -16.99 17.46 23.29
C GLU A 272 -16.98 16.98 24.76
N ARG A 273 -17.40 15.75 25.04
CA ARG A 273 -17.31 15.18 26.39
C ARG A 273 -15.90 14.87 26.83
N TYR A 274 -14.98 14.70 25.88
CA TYR A 274 -13.61 14.34 26.13
C TYR A 274 -12.69 15.56 26.04
N HIS A 275 -12.20 16.02 27.19
CA HIS A 275 -11.27 17.15 27.27
C HIS A 275 -9.82 16.71 27.46
N ASP A 276 -9.60 15.57 28.12
CA ASP A 276 -8.27 15.00 28.39
C ASP A 276 -8.15 13.53 27.92
N LEU A 277 -8.98 13.11 26.96
CA LEU A 277 -8.85 11.81 26.30
C LEU A 277 -7.64 11.82 25.36
N ARG A 278 -6.71 10.90 25.55
CA ARG A 278 -5.59 10.72 24.65
C ARG A 278 -5.91 9.66 23.59
N PHE A 279 -6.38 10.08 22.43
CA PHE A 279 -6.70 9.18 21.33
C PHE A 279 -5.49 9.06 20.39
N VAL A 280 -4.88 7.86 20.35
CA VAL A 280 -3.67 7.53 19.57
C VAL A 280 -4.05 6.61 18.43
N THR A 281 -3.47 6.84 17.25
CA THR A 281 -3.65 5.96 16.08
C THR A 281 -2.34 5.25 15.73
N MET A 282 -2.44 4.03 15.21
CA MET A 282 -1.26 3.25 14.83
C MET A 282 -0.46 3.96 13.74
N THR A 283 -1.16 4.43 12.70
CA THR A 283 -0.60 5.22 11.60
C THR A 283 -1.40 6.51 11.44
N LYS A 284 -0.95 7.42 10.58
CA LYS A 284 -1.70 8.63 10.26
C LYS A 284 -2.95 8.29 9.45
N TYR A 285 -4.14 8.52 10.02
CA TYR A 285 -5.40 8.17 9.35
C TYR A 285 -5.95 9.28 8.47
N ASP A 286 -5.68 10.54 8.83
CA ASP A 286 -6.07 11.71 8.06
C ASP A 286 -5.21 12.91 8.47
N GLU A 287 -4.91 13.80 7.54
CA GLU A 287 -4.11 15.01 7.83
C GLU A 287 -4.81 15.99 8.77
N SER A 288 -6.14 15.99 8.76
CA SER A 288 -6.95 16.85 9.63
C SER A 288 -6.99 16.37 11.09
N PHE A 289 -6.60 15.14 11.38
CA PHE A 289 -6.62 14.62 12.75
C PHE A 289 -5.39 15.07 13.53
N PRO A 290 -5.57 15.76 14.68
CA PRO A 290 -4.47 16.20 15.53
C PRO A 290 -3.91 15.08 16.42
N ASN A 291 -4.40 13.86 16.28
CA ASN A 291 -4.07 12.71 17.11
C ASN A 291 -2.57 12.39 17.09
N PRO A 292 -1.96 12.03 18.22
CA PRO A 292 -0.66 11.39 18.24
C PRO A 292 -0.67 10.08 17.43
N VAL A 293 0.43 9.80 16.75
CA VAL A 293 0.58 8.65 15.84
C VAL A 293 1.78 7.82 16.28
N LEU A 294 1.59 6.50 16.49
CA LEU A 294 2.68 5.60 16.87
C LEU A 294 3.73 5.49 15.75
N PHE A 295 3.26 5.29 14.53
CA PHE A 295 4.10 5.14 13.33
C PHE A 295 3.67 6.17 12.29
N GLY A 296 4.28 7.35 12.38
CA GLY A 296 4.04 8.44 11.42
C GLY A 296 4.59 8.13 10.03
N PRO A 297 4.19 8.93 9.02
CA PRO A 297 4.77 8.84 7.69
C PRO A 297 6.30 8.94 7.74
N ARG A 298 6.99 8.11 6.96
CA ARG A 298 8.45 8.12 6.83
C ARG A 298 8.83 8.49 5.39
N PRO A 299 8.80 9.79 5.04
CA PRO A 299 9.16 10.23 3.69
C PRO A 299 10.58 9.78 3.33
N GLN A 300 10.75 9.30 2.12
CA GLN A 300 12.05 8.92 1.62
C GLN A 300 12.80 10.14 1.08
N HIS A 301 14.07 10.24 1.42
CA HIS A 301 14.97 11.27 0.94
C HIS A 301 15.99 10.68 -0.04
N GLN A 302 16.69 11.54 -0.78
CA GLN A 302 17.67 11.12 -1.79
C GLN A 302 17.01 10.24 -2.87
N THR A 303 15.78 10.58 -3.27
CA THR A 303 15.06 9.89 -4.35
C THR A 303 15.63 10.26 -5.71
N PHE A 304 15.29 9.49 -6.75
CA PHE A 304 15.71 9.76 -8.13
C PHE A 304 15.46 11.22 -8.54
N GLY A 305 14.24 11.71 -8.30
CA GLY A 305 13.87 13.10 -8.62
C GLY A 305 14.67 14.14 -7.85
N GLU A 306 15.00 13.87 -6.59
CA GLU A 306 15.81 14.76 -5.76
C GLU A 306 17.27 14.81 -6.22
N VAL A 307 17.82 13.68 -6.70
CA VAL A 307 19.17 13.65 -7.28
C VAL A 307 19.22 14.45 -8.58
N LEU A 308 18.22 14.31 -9.46
CA LEU A 308 18.12 15.12 -10.67
C LEU A 308 18.04 16.63 -10.35
N ALA A 309 17.19 17.00 -9.40
CA ALA A 309 17.05 18.39 -8.97
C ALA A 309 18.36 18.99 -8.44
N ARG A 310 19.10 18.25 -7.62
CA ARG A 310 20.43 18.67 -7.12
C ARG A 310 21.47 18.79 -8.22
N ALA A 311 21.35 17.98 -9.27
CA ALA A 311 22.21 18.11 -10.45
C ALA A 311 21.80 19.25 -11.40
N GLY A 312 20.74 20.01 -11.07
CA GLY A 312 20.20 21.10 -11.89
C GLY A 312 19.52 20.62 -13.16
N LEU A 313 19.03 19.36 -13.17
CA LEU A 313 18.39 18.76 -14.33
C LEU A 313 16.90 18.97 -14.32
N ARG A 314 16.31 19.08 -15.53
CA ARG A 314 14.86 19.21 -15.70
C ARG A 314 14.21 17.85 -15.89
N GLN A 315 13.10 17.62 -15.22
CA GLN A 315 12.41 16.34 -15.23
C GLN A 315 10.88 16.54 -15.39
N LEU A 316 10.25 15.65 -16.15
CA LEU A 316 8.80 15.60 -16.34
C LEU A 316 8.21 14.38 -15.63
N ARG A 317 7.08 14.57 -14.92
CA ARG A 317 6.18 13.51 -14.46
C ARG A 317 4.94 13.51 -15.35
N LEU A 318 4.58 12.35 -15.91
CA LEU A 318 3.49 12.26 -16.88
C LEU A 318 2.65 11.02 -16.59
N ALA A 319 1.37 11.19 -16.31
CA ALA A 319 0.41 10.12 -16.19
C ALA A 319 -1.02 10.62 -16.35
N GLU A 320 -1.95 9.69 -16.56
CA GLU A 320 -3.37 9.98 -16.43
C GLU A 320 -3.82 10.01 -14.96
N THR A 321 -5.03 10.53 -14.68
CA THR A 321 -5.54 10.76 -13.32
C THR A 321 -5.38 9.56 -12.39
N GLU A 322 -5.66 8.34 -12.88
CA GLU A 322 -5.60 7.10 -12.09
C GLU A 322 -4.19 6.82 -11.54
N LYS A 323 -3.15 7.22 -12.25
CA LYS A 323 -1.76 6.92 -11.92
C LYS A 323 -0.89 8.17 -11.68
N TYR A 324 -1.52 9.35 -11.60
CA TYR A 324 -0.77 10.60 -11.38
C TYR A 324 -0.05 10.65 -10.03
N ALA A 325 -0.72 10.24 -8.96
CA ALA A 325 -0.10 10.17 -7.63
C ALA A 325 1.10 9.20 -7.59
N HIS A 326 1.08 8.15 -8.42
CA HIS A 326 2.13 7.14 -8.46
C HIS A 326 3.44 7.70 -9.03
N VAL A 327 3.39 8.44 -10.14
CA VAL A 327 4.59 9.08 -10.73
C VAL A 327 5.01 10.37 -10.01
N THR A 328 4.20 10.91 -9.10
CA THR A 328 4.47 12.13 -8.32
C THR A 328 4.74 11.79 -6.87
N TYR A 329 3.72 11.75 -6.02
CA TYR A 329 3.82 11.54 -4.58
C TYR A 329 4.61 10.29 -4.20
N PHE A 330 4.21 9.11 -4.73
CA PHE A 330 4.88 7.86 -4.37
C PHE A 330 6.28 7.76 -4.94
N PHE A 331 6.48 8.12 -6.20
CA PHE A 331 7.81 8.14 -6.83
C PHE A 331 8.76 9.15 -6.15
N ASN A 332 8.23 10.24 -5.60
CA ASN A 332 8.98 11.22 -4.83
C ASN A 332 9.16 10.80 -3.34
N GLY A 333 8.95 9.51 -3.02
CA GLY A 333 9.20 8.98 -1.69
C GLY A 333 8.18 9.38 -0.63
N GLY A 334 6.91 9.58 -1.00
CA GLY A 334 5.83 9.98 -0.10
C GLY A 334 5.85 11.49 0.20
N ARG A 335 6.31 12.32 -0.74
CA ARG A 335 6.37 13.77 -0.61
C ARG A 335 5.59 14.46 -1.73
N GLU A 336 4.72 15.42 -1.34
CA GLU A 336 3.97 16.28 -2.27
C GLU A 336 4.85 17.35 -2.92
N GLU A 337 6.00 17.65 -2.32
CA GLU A 337 6.92 18.68 -2.78
C GLU A 337 7.31 18.48 -4.25
N ILE A 338 7.24 19.56 -5.02
CA ILE A 338 7.73 19.61 -6.40
C ILE A 338 9.21 20.00 -6.33
N PHE A 339 10.09 19.15 -6.83
CA PHE A 339 11.53 19.40 -6.81
C PHE A 339 11.92 20.48 -7.83
N ALA A 340 13.05 21.15 -7.59
CA ALA A 340 13.58 22.12 -8.54
C ALA A 340 13.79 21.46 -9.92
N GLY A 341 13.24 22.06 -10.98
CA GLY A 341 13.28 21.51 -12.35
C GLY A 341 12.27 20.38 -12.64
N GLU A 342 11.42 20.02 -11.67
CA GLU A 342 10.32 19.07 -11.88
C GLU A 342 9.09 19.78 -12.44
N GLU A 343 8.58 19.27 -13.54
CA GLU A 343 7.29 19.64 -14.11
C GLU A 343 6.36 18.43 -14.10
N ARG A 344 5.06 18.68 -14.02
CA ARG A 344 4.04 17.63 -13.90
C ARG A 344 2.95 17.84 -14.94
N THR A 345 2.70 16.84 -15.78
CA THR A 345 1.60 16.80 -16.72
C THR A 345 0.60 15.74 -16.31
N LEU A 346 -0.63 16.18 -16.05
CA LEU A 346 -1.79 15.33 -15.75
C LEU A 346 -2.67 15.25 -17.00
N VAL A 347 -2.86 14.06 -17.53
CA VAL A 347 -3.86 13.77 -18.56
C VAL A 347 -5.15 13.30 -17.88
N PRO A 348 -6.29 14.00 -18.03
CA PRO A 348 -7.53 13.59 -17.36
C PRO A 348 -8.01 12.23 -17.89
N SER A 349 -8.22 11.27 -16.98
CA SER A 349 -8.81 9.96 -17.32
C SER A 349 -10.25 10.09 -17.80
N ASP A 350 -10.71 9.14 -18.58
CA ASP A 350 -12.05 9.12 -19.14
C ASP A 350 -13.08 8.87 -18.03
N ARG A 351 -13.95 9.85 -17.78
CA ARG A 351 -15.05 9.78 -16.80
C ARG A 351 -16.38 9.39 -17.43
N THR A 352 -16.41 9.15 -18.73
CA THR A 352 -17.66 8.81 -19.47
C THR A 352 -17.98 7.33 -19.39
N VAL A 353 -17.01 6.49 -19.00
CA VAL A 353 -17.18 5.05 -18.82
C VAL A 353 -17.23 4.70 -17.33
N ALA A 354 -18.03 3.69 -16.98
CA ALA A 354 -18.13 3.22 -15.60
C ALA A 354 -16.92 2.36 -15.18
N THR A 355 -16.39 1.59 -16.14
CA THR A 355 -15.20 0.73 -15.99
C THR A 355 -14.38 0.75 -17.26
N TYR A 356 -13.07 0.55 -17.16
CA TYR A 356 -12.14 0.75 -18.28
C TYR A 356 -12.11 -0.39 -19.31
N ASP A 357 -12.78 -1.51 -19.04
CA ASP A 357 -13.07 -2.53 -20.08
C ASP A 357 -13.93 -1.98 -21.24
N LEU A 358 -14.69 -0.92 -21.00
CA LEU A 358 -15.47 -0.22 -22.03
C LEU A 358 -14.63 0.75 -22.88
N ALA A 359 -13.41 1.08 -22.43
CA ALA A 359 -12.47 1.96 -23.13
C ALA A 359 -11.02 1.52 -22.87
N PRO A 360 -10.55 0.33 -23.35
CA PRO A 360 -9.24 -0.24 -23.01
C PRO A 360 -8.05 0.63 -23.40
N ARG A 361 -8.22 1.51 -24.40
CA ARG A 361 -7.18 2.47 -24.80
C ARG A 361 -6.88 3.51 -23.70
N MET A 362 -7.82 3.74 -22.79
CA MET A 362 -7.69 4.76 -21.76
C MET A 362 -7.07 6.05 -22.32
N LYS A 363 -5.98 6.54 -21.73
CA LYS A 363 -5.24 7.73 -22.17
C LYS A 363 -3.84 7.43 -22.72
N ALA A 364 -3.58 6.17 -23.11
CA ALA A 364 -2.25 5.78 -23.61
C ALA A 364 -1.79 6.63 -24.80
N ARG A 365 -2.70 6.95 -25.72
CA ARG A 365 -2.35 7.77 -26.91
C ARG A 365 -1.95 9.19 -26.49
N GLU A 366 -2.78 9.84 -25.69
CA GLU A 366 -2.54 11.20 -25.23
C GLU A 366 -1.26 11.29 -24.38
N ILE A 367 -0.98 10.29 -23.54
CA ILE A 367 0.26 10.20 -22.78
C ILE A 367 1.47 10.05 -23.70
N THR A 368 1.35 9.23 -24.74
CA THR A 368 2.42 9.09 -25.75
C THR A 368 2.66 10.42 -26.47
N ASP A 369 1.61 11.10 -26.91
CA ASP A 369 1.71 12.39 -27.60
C ASP A 369 2.40 13.45 -26.73
N GLU A 370 2.07 13.54 -25.44
CA GLU A 370 2.73 14.44 -24.47
C GLU A 370 4.21 14.08 -24.28
N ALA A 371 4.53 12.77 -24.17
CA ALA A 371 5.91 12.32 -24.05
C ALA A 371 6.73 12.66 -25.31
N LEU A 372 6.17 12.43 -26.52
CA LEU A 372 6.80 12.78 -27.78
C LEU A 372 7.01 14.30 -27.92
N ALA A 373 6.05 15.11 -27.50
CA ALA A 373 6.17 16.56 -27.47
C ALA A 373 7.28 17.01 -26.50
N ALA A 374 7.36 16.41 -25.32
CA ALA A 374 8.40 16.67 -24.34
C ALA A 374 9.80 16.34 -24.91
N LEU A 375 9.95 15.19 -25.55
CA LEU A 375 11.19 14.78 -26.21
C LEU A 375 11.58 15.75 -27.34
N ALA A 376 10.64 16.10 -28.22
CA ALA A 376 10.87 17.02 -29.33
C ALA A 376 11.26 18.43 -28.87
N SER A 377 10.80 18.87 -27.70
CA SER A 377 11.15 20.16 -27.13
C SER A 377 12.62 20.27 -26.70
N GLY A 378 13.29 19.14 -26.44
CA GLY A 378 14.64 19.07 -25.87
C GLY A 378 14.74 19.72 -24.47
N SER A 379 13.60 19.97 -23.81
CA SER A 379 13.56 20.73 -22.56
C SER A 379 13.83 19.90 -21.32
N PHE A 380 13.68 18.59 -21.40
CA PHE A 380 13.81 17.69 -20.25
C PHE A 380 15.00 16.73 -20.37
N ASP A 381 15.67 16.55 -19.25
CA ASP A 381 16.75 15.59 -19.10
C ASP A 381 16.25 14.19 -18.75
N ALA A 382 15.08 14.14 -18.08
CA ALA A 382 14.42 12.90 -17.73
C ALA A 382 12.90 13.04 -17.82
N VAL A 383 12.23 11.96 -18.23
CA VAL A 383 10.77 11.80 -18.22
C VAL A 383 10.44 10.54 -17.42
N VAL A 384 9.58 10.63 -16.42
CA VAL A 384 9.02 9.49 -15.71
C VAL A 384 7.52 9.44 -16.01
N MET A 385 7.08 8.36 -16.62
CA MET A 385 5.71 8.24 -17.10
C MET A 385 5.10 6.88 -16.76
N ASN A 386 3.78 6.82 -16.71
CA ASN A 386 3.03 5.61 -16.44
C ASN A 386 1.91 5.41 -17.46
N TYR A 387 1.78 4.19 -17.96
CA TYR A 387 0.65 3.70 -18.73
C TYR A 387 -0.23 2.82 -17.85
N ALA A 388 -1.45 3.27 -17.56
CA ALA A 388 -2.36 2.64 -16.60
C ALA A 388 -3.10 1.39 -17.15
N ASN A 389 -3.03 1.15 -18.45
CA ASN A 389 -3.94 0.29 -19.19
C ASN A 389 -3.98 -1.16 -18.69
N ALA A 390 -2.83 -1.83 -18.59
CA ALA A 390 -2.78 -3.26 -18.26
C ALA A 390 -3.30 -3.54 -16.83
N ASP A 391 -3.06 -2.61 -15.90
CA ASP A 391 -3.57 -2.71 -14.53
C ASP A 391 -5.06 -2.39 -14.44
N MET A 392 -5.46 -1.21 -14.89
CA MET A 392 -6.83 -0.73 -14.70
C MET A 392 -7.87 -1.55 -15.46
N VAL A 393 -7.54 -1.99 -16.68
CA VAL A 393 -8.39 -2.92 -17.44
C VAL A 393 -8.31 -4.32 -16.86
N GLY A 394 -7.13 -4.77 -16.42
CA GLY A 394 -6.92 -6.06 -15.77
C GLY A 394 -7.77 -6.25 -14.51
N HIS A 395 -8.00 -5.20 -13.72
CA HIS A 395 -8.87 -5.21 -12.55
C HIS A 395 -10.34 -5.50 -12.87
N THR A 396 -10.77 -5.32 -14.12
CA THR A 396 -12.15 -5.64 -14.52
C THR A 396 -12.40 -7.14 -14.67
N GLY A 397 -11.32 -7.95 -14.79
CA GLY A 397 -11.41 -9.38 -15.05
C GLY A 397 -11.95 -9.72 -16.45
N LYS A 398 -11.97 -8.77 -17.38
CA LYS A 398 -12.45 -8.95 -18.75
C LYS A 398 -11.30 -9.28 -19.68
N TRP A 399 -11.32 -10.49 -20.24
CA TRP A 399 -10.23 -11.04 -21.03
C TRP A 399 -9.92 -10.22 -22.29
N GLU A 400 -10.90 -10.08 -23.19
CA GLU A 400 -10.68 -9.40 -24.48
C GLU A 400 -10.26 -7.94 -24.31
N PRO A 401 -10.88 -7.12 -23.45
CA PRO A 401 -10.41 -5.78 -23.17
C PRO A 401 -8.98 -5.71 -22.63
N THR A 402 -8.57 -6.68 -21.79
CA THR A 402 -7.20 -6.70 -21.26
C THR A 402 -6.18 -7.01 -22.37
N VAL A 403 -6.49 -7.95 -23.27
CA VAL A 403 -5.66 -8.22 -24.45
C VAL A 403 -5.56 -6.98 -25.33
N GLU A 404 -6.69 -6.31 -25.63
CA GLU A 404 -6.72 -5.07 -26.41
C GLU A 404 -5.87 -3.96 -25.77
N ALA A 405 -5.95 -3.82 -24.44
CA ALA A 405 -5.15 -2.84 -23.70
C ALA A 405 -3.64 -3.10 -23.88
N CYS A 406 -3.20 -4.36 -23.82
CA CYS A 406 -1.81 -4.73 -24.04
C CYS A 406 -1.36 -4.44 -25.51
N GLU A 407 -2.19 -4.74 -26.50
CA GLU A 407 -1.89 -4.49 -27.91
C GLU A 407 -1.78 -2.98 -28.24
N ILE A 408 -2.59 -2.15 -27.58
CA ILE A 408 -2.50 -0.68 -27.70
C ILE A 408 -1.15 -0.17 -27.18
N LEU A 409 -0.69 -0.71 -26.05
CA LEU A 409 0.60 -0.33 -25.46
C LEU A 409 1.79 -0.72 -26.35
N ASP A 410 1.72 -1.81 -27.09
CA ASP A 410 2.76 -2.20 -28.05
C ASP A 410 3.06 -1.08 -29.06
N GLY A 411 2.00 -0.48 -29.64
CA GLY A 411 2.14 0.65 -30.53
C GLY A 411 2.71 1.91 -29.87
N CYS A 412 2.25 2.22 -28.67
CA CYS A 412 2.74 3.37 -27.90
C CYS A 412 4.23 3.24 -27.54
N ILE A 413 4.65 2.05 -27.11
CA ILE A 413 6.05 1.75 -26.77
C ILE A 413 6.94 1.87 -28.00
N ALA A 414 6.47 1.41 -29.18
CA ALA A 414 7.23 1.50 -30.42
C ALA A 414 7.55 2.95 -30.81
N GLU A 415 6.54 3.83 -30.77
CA GLU A 415 6.72 5.25 -31.09
C GLU A 415 7.65 5.93 -30.08
N LEU A 416 7.49 5.63 -28.80
CA LEU A 416 8.34 6.16 -27.73
C LEU A 416 9.79 5.70 -27.90
N ALA A 417 10.03 4.41 -28.14
CA ALA A 417 11.35 3.86 -28.38
C ALA A 417 12.05 4.51 -29.59
N GLN A 418 11.32 4.65 -30.71
CA GLN A 418 11.84 5.32 -31.88
C GLN A 418 12.25 6.77 -31.62
N ALA A 419 11.43 7.53 -30.90
CA ALA A 419 11.69 8.92 -30.60
C ALA A 419 12.89 9.09 -29.64
N VAL A 420 13.00 8.23 -28.64
CA VAL A 420 14.13 8.26 -27.68
C VAL A 420 15.45 7.90 -28.36
N LEU A 421 15.45 6.85 -29.21
CA LEU A 421 16.63 6.49 -30.00
C LEU A 421 17.04 7.62 -30.95
N ALA A 422 16.10 8.24 -31.64
CA ALA A 422 16.36 9.38 -32.54
C ALA A 422 16.95 10.59 -31.78
N ALA A 423 16.62 10.75 -30.49
CA ALA A 423 17.19 11.78 -29.62
C ALA A 423 18.56 11.39 -29.01
N GLY A 424 19.09 10.19 -29.28
CA GLY A 424 20.29 9.66 -28.65
C GLY A 424 20.14 9.42 -27.13
N GLY A 425 18.91 9.18 -26.69
CA GLY A 425 18.52 8.98 -25.31
C GLY A 425 18.52 7.51 -24.87
N LEU A 426 18.01 7.27 -23.68
CA LEU A 426 17.76 5.95 -23.10
C LEU A 426 16.30 5.83 -22.72
N LEU A 427 15.62 4.78 -23.19
CA LEU A 427 14.31 4.38 -22.70
C LEU A 427 14.46 3.16 -21.79
N ALA A 428 14.05 3.29 -20.53
CA ALA A 428 13.87 2.19 -19.62
C ALA A 428 12.37 1.84 -19.56
N ILE A 429 12.02 0.62 -19.90
CA ILE A 429 10.66 0.09 -19.81
C ILE A 429 10.62 -0.89 -18.65
N THR A 430 9.71 -0.69 -17.70
CA THR A 430 9.50 -1.60 -16.58
C THR A 430 8.02 -1.63 -16.19
N ALA A 431 7.69 -2.38 -15.16
CA ALA A 431 6.39 -2.31 -14.49
C ALA A 431 6.59 -2.18 -12.97
N ASP A 432 5.55 -1.90 -12.27
CA ASP A 432 5.55 -1.69 -10.82
C ASP A 432 5.03 -2.91 -10.03
N HIS A 433 4.23 -3.75 -10.67
CA HIS A 433 3.73 -5.06 -10.21
C HIS A 433 3.11 -5.84 -11.37
N GLY A 434 2.73 -7.09 -11.14
CA GLY A 434 1.99 -7.90 -12.11
C GLY A 434 0.47 -7.79 -11.91
N ASN A 435 -0.27 -7.95 -13.01
CA ASN A 435 -1.73 -8.04 -13.08
C ASN A 435 -2.18 -8.76 -14.37
N ALA A 436 -1.87 -8.21 -15.55
CA ALA A 436 -2.41 -8.65 -16.83
C ALA A 436 -1.90 -10.04 -17.28
N GLU A 437 -0.79 -10.51 -16.77
CA GLU A 437 -0.22 -11.82 -17.09
C GLU A 437 -0.96 -12.99 -16.42
N GLU A 438 -1.93 -12.71 -15.52
CA GLU A 438 -2.71 -13.75 -14.85
C GLU A 438 -4.15 -13.31 -14.61
N LYS A 439 -5.00 -13.51 -15.64
CA LYS A 439 -6.40 -13.06 -15.65
C LYS A 439 -7.43 -14.16 -15.56
N ILE A 440 -7.03 -15.43 -15.72
CA ILE A 440 -7.91 -16.59 -15.63
C ILE A 440 -7.20 -17.67 -14.81
N ASP A 441 -7.88 -18.22 -13.80
CA ASP A 441 -7.38 -19.31 -13.00
C ASP A 441 -7.47 -20.68 -13.74
N GLU A 442 -6.96 -21.74 -13.13
CA GLU A 442 -7.01 -23.10 -13.70
C GLU A 442 -8.45 -23.63 -13.90
N ALA A 443 -9.42 -23.12 -13.15
CA ALA A 443 -10.83 -23.47 -13.26
C ALA A 443 -11.59 -22.63 -14.31
N GLY A 444 -10.93 -21.63 -14.93
CA GLY A 444 -11.53 -20.76 -15.93
C GLY A 444 -12.25 -19.55 -15.35
N ASN A 445 -12.07 -19.25 -14.06
CA ASN A 445 -12.66 -18.06 -13.45
C ASN A 445 -11.79 -16.82 -13.69
N PRO A 446 -12.41 -15.63 -13.86
CA PRO A 446 -11.66 -14.39 -14.01
C PRO A 446 -10.95 -14.00 -12.70
N LEU A 447 -9.70 -13.54 -12.82
CA LEU A 447 -8.91 -12.98 -11.74
C LEU A 447 -8.81 -11.46 -11.92
N THR A 448 -9.03 -10.72 -10.83
CA THR A 448 -9.02 -9.26 -10.81
C THR A 448 -7.92 -8.67 -9.93
N ALA A 449 -7.23 -9.51 -9.17
CA ALA A 449 -6.15 -9.10 -8.25
C ALA A 449 -4.81 -8.96 -8.98
N HIS A 450 -3.89 -8.26 -8.32
CA HIS A 450 -2.47 -8.26 -8.70
C HIS A 450 -1.87 -9.65 -8.49
N THR A 451 -0.63 -9.83 -8.95
CA THR A 451 0.10 -11.10 -8.83
C THR A 451 1.38 -10.92 -8.02
N THR A 452 2.05 -12.04 -7.73
CA THR A 452 3.39 -12.04 -7.16
C THR A 452 4.46 -12.27 -8.21
N ASN A 453 4.10 -12.28 -9.49
CA ASN A 453 5.02 -12.51 -10.59
C ASN A 453 6.04 -11.37 -10.73
N PRO A 454 7.26 -11.65 -11.24
CA PRO A 454 8.24 -10.62 -11.54
C PRO A 454 7.78 -9.73 -12.69
N VAL A 455 8.46 -8.60 -12.85
CA VAL A 455 8.19 -7.63 -13.91
C VAL A 455 9.43 -7.43 -14.79
N PRO A 456 9.29 -7.04 -16.07
CA PRO A 456 10.43 -6.80 -16.95
C PRO A 456 11.16 -5.49 -16.63
N LEU A 457 12.45 -5.45 -16.95
CA LEU A 457 13.22 -4.23 -17.17
C LEU A 457 13.93 -4.34 -18.51
N ILE A 458 13.67 -3.42 -19.43
CA ILE A 458 14.31 -3.35 -20.75
C ILE A 458 14.99 -2.00 -20.88
N LEU A 459 16.26 -1.98 -21.29
CA LEU A 459 17.04 -0.76 -21.52
C LEU A 459 17.28 -0.55 -23.02
N VAL A 460 16.61 0.42 -23.62
CA VAL A 460 16.63 0.70 -25.05
C VAL A 460 17.53 1.90 -25.34
N ALA A 461 18.73 1.64 -25.89
CA ALA A 461 19.66 2.66 -26.39
C ALA A 461 20.59 2.04 -27.46
N ASP A 462 20.97 2.80 -28.49
CA ASP A 462 21.71 2.25 -29.64
C ASP A 462 23.16 1.83 -29.32
N ASP A 463 23.79 2.42 -28.33
CA ASP A 463 25.21 2.20 -27.97
C ASP A 463 25.38 1.50 -26.60
N LEU A 464 24.37 0.80 -26.13
CA LEU A 464 24.39 0.10 -24.84
C LEU A 464 24.96 -1.32 -25.03
N GLU A 465 26.28 -1.46 -24.92
CA GLU A 465 27.00 -2.75 -24.98
C GLU A 465 27.18 -3.41 -23.60
N ILE A 466 26.16 -3.32 -22.75
CA ILE A 466 26.22 -3.76 -21.36
C ILE A 466 25.04 -4.69 -21.10
N GLY A 467 25.26 -5.85 -20.47
CA GLY A 467 24.22 -6.76 -20.00
C GLY A 467 23.53 -6.27 -18.74
N LEU A 468 22.42 -6.91 -18.40
CA LEU A 468 21.72 -6.74 -17.13
C LEU A 468 21.82 -8.02 -16.30
N ARG A 469 22.11 -7.88 -15.01
CA ARG A 469 22.12 -8.99 -14.06
C ARG A 469 20.70 -9.45 -13.75
N ASP A 470 20.56 -10.76 -13.60
CA ASP A 470 19.33 -11.39 -13.11
C ASP A 470 19.14 -11.21 -11.59
N GLY A 471 17.91 -11.42 -11.12
CA GLY A 471 17.57 -11.40 -9.70
C GLY A 471 17.50 -10.00 -9.10
N GLY A 472 17.24 -8.98 -9.92
CA GLY A 472 17.00 -7.62 -9.46
C GLY A 472 15.62 -7.42 -8.84
N LYS A 473 15.42 -6.24 -8.27
CA LYS A 473 14.15 -5.79 -7.68
C LYS A 473 13.88 -4.33 -8.05
N LEU A 474 12.65 -3.85 -7.83
CA LEU A 474 12.25 -2.49 -8.23
C LEU A 474 13.16 -1.39 -7.67
N GLY A 475 13.68 -1.56 -6.44
CA GLY A 475 14.62 -0.63 -5.82
C GLY A 475 15.98 -0.52 -6.52
N ASP A 476 16.30 -1.41 -7.46
CA ASP A 476 17.56 -1.42 -8.20
C ASP A 476 17.50 -0.54 -9.47
N VAL A 477 16.30 -0.11 -9.88
CA VAL A 477 16.11 0.68 -11.11
C VAL A 477 16.72 2.07 -11.01
N ALA A 478 16.40 2.85 -9.98
CA ALA A 478 16.94 4.21 -9.85
C ALA A 478 18.47 4.27 -9.79
N PRO A 479 19.20 3.47 -8.97
CA PRO A 479 20.67 3.48 -8.97
C PRO A 479 21.26 3.06 -10.32
N THR A 480 20.61 2.12 -11.04
CA THR A 480 21.02 1.72 -12.39
C THR A 480 20.88 2.88 -13.39
N LEU A 481 19.72 3.56 -13.39
CA LEU A 481 19.45 4.70 -14.28
C LEU A 481 20.36 5.89 -13.97
N LEU A 482 20.57 6.23 -12.69
CA LEU A 482 21.51 7.30 -12.30
C LEU A 482 22.94 7.01 -12.78
N THR A 483 23.38 5.75 -12.70
CA THR A 483 24.70 5.32 -13.20
C THR A 483 24.80 5.52 -14.71
N LEU A 484 23.76 5.16 -15.48
CA LEU A 484 23.68 5.37 -16.93
C LEU A 484 23.65 6.86 -17.31
N MET A 485 23.06 7.69 -16.46
CA MET A 485 23.10 9.15 -16.62
C MET A 485 24.46 9.75 -16.22
N GLY A 486 25.39 8.97 -15.63
CA GLY A 486 26.65 9.48 -15.08
C GLY A 486 26.48 10.37 -13.86
N LEU A 487 25.44 10.12 -13.07
CA LEU A 487 25.14 10.83 -11.84
C LEU A 487 25.57 10.00 -10.61
N PRO A 488 25.90 10.65 -9.49
CA PRO A 488 26.24 9.93 -8.26
C PRO A 488 24.99 9.22 -7.71
N VAL A 489 25.17 7.97 -7.26
CA VAL A 489 24.17 7.21 -6.53
C VAL A 489 24.30 7.54 -5.05
N PRO A 490 23.28 8.10 -4.38
CA PRO A 490 23.31 8.37 -2.94
C PRO A 490 23.50 7.10 -2.11
N THR A 491 24.13 7.22 -0.96
CA THR A 491 24.35 6.09 -0.02
C THR A 491 23.05 5.55 0.55
N GLU A 492 22.01 6.36 0.59
CA GLU A 492 20.66 5.99 1.00
C GLU A 492 19.96 5.09 -0.02
N MET A 493 20.37 5.12 -1.31
CA MET A 493 19.92 4.16 -2.31
C MET A 493 20.69 2.85 -2.12
N THR A 494 20.07 1.93 -1.39
CA THR A 494 20.65 0.60 -1.10
C THR A 494 20.38 -0.43 -2.19
N GLY A 495 19.68 -0.05 -3.25
CA GLY A 495 19.48 -0.87 -4.44
C GLY A 495 20.81 -1.12 -5.16
N SER A 496 20.89 -2.27 -5.82
CA SER A 496 22.07 -2.67 -6.59
C SER A 496 22.05 -2.04 -7.99
N ILE A 497 23.22 -1.75 -8.53
CA ILE A 497 23.34 -1.40 -9.95
C ILE A 497 23.27 -2.70 -10.76
N LEU A 498 22.31 -2.81 -11.68
CA LEU A 498 22.05 -4.03 -12.45
C LEU A 498 22.95 -4.21 -13.69
N LEU A 499 23.86 -3.28 -13.96
CA LEU A 499 24.72 -3.34 -15.14
C LEU A 499 25.80 -4.41 -14.96
N GLU A 500 25.98 -5.28 -15.97
CA GLU A 500 27.11 -6.19 -16.10
C GLU A 500 28.14 -5.63 -17.04
N PRO A 501 29.46 -5.80 -16.72
CA PRO A 501 30.54 -5.33 -17.57
C PRO A 501 30.56 -5.98 -18.96
#